data_6a3f2ecde80b7578ea110f41395097b1
#
_entry.id   6a3f2ecde80b7578ea110f41395097b1
#
_cell.length_a   1.000
_cell.length_b   1.000
_cell.length_c   1.000
_cell.angle_alpha   90.00
_cell.angle_beta   90.00
_cell.angle_gamma   90.00
#
_symmetry.space_group_name_H-M   'P 1'
#
loop_
_entity.id
_entity.type
_entity.pdbx_description
1 polymer ?
#
loop_
_entity_poly.entity_id
_entity_poly.type
_entity_poly.pdbx_seq_one_letter_code
_entity_poly.pdbx_strand_id
1 'polypeptide(L)'
;MEVMEKGKSIEPARAPRATDTRTAAASGKKLWAGRIMSGLAILFLAFDAVAKLLRLAPVIEGSTQLGYPASVVFGLGVILLVSVITYAIPATSVLGAILLTGYLGGAIATHVRVGNPLFSHTLFPIYVAILIWGGLYLRDARLRAIIPLRVRD
;
A
#
# COMPACT_ATOMS: atom_id res chain seq x y z
N MET A 1 -33.37 19.70 -59.36
CA MET A 1 -32.07 19.59 -58.67
C MET A 1 -32.36 19.16 -57.22
N GLU A 2 -32.45 17.86 -57.06
CA GLU A 2 -32.98 17.21 -55.85
C GLU A 2 -31.78 16.81 -54.96
N VAL A 3 -31.71 17.45 -53.80
CA VAL A 3 -30.67 17.18 -52.81
C VAL A 3 -31.13 15.97 -52.01
N MET A 4 -30.56 14.80 -52.29
CA MET A 4 -30.73 13.58 -51.46
C MET A 4 -30.12 13.82 -50.10
N GLU A 5 -30.95 13.99 -49.07
CA GLU A 5 -30.60 13.99 -47.66
C GLU A 5 -30.22 12.56 -47.22
N LYS A 6 -28.93 12.37 -46.99
CA LYS A 6 -28.34 11.10 -46.58
C LYS A 6 -28.79 10.80 -45.15
N GLY A 7 -29.82 9.98 -44.97
CA GLY A 7 -30.32 9.53 -43.68
C GLY A 7 -29.18 8.89 -42.85
N LYS A 8 -28.82 9.53 -41.76
CA LYS A 8 -27.87 9.04 -40.75
C LYS A 8 -28.56 7.93 -39.95
N SER A 9 -28.27 6.69 -40.32
CA SER A 9 -28.76 5.54 -39.57
C SER A 9 -28.25 5.62 -38.14
N ILE A 10 -29.14 5.82 -37.18
CA ILE A 10 -28.86 5.76 -35.75
C ILE A 10 -28.73 4.28 -35.43
N GLU A 11 -27.48 3.81 -35.31
CA GLU A 11 -27.19 2.46 -34.85
C GLU A 11 -27.66 2.33 -33.39
N PRO A 12 -28.55 1.38 -33.06
CA PRO A 12 -29.03 1.23 -31.70
C PRO A 12 -27.86 0.89 -30.78
N ALA A 13 -27.73 1.63 -29.66
CA ALA A 13 -26.73 1.43 -28.64
C ALA A 13 -26.70 -0.05 -28.22
N ARG A 14 -25.63 -0.74 -28.55
CA ARG A 14 -25.44 -2.16 -28.28
C ARG A 14 -25.43 -2.39 -26.78
N ALA A 15 -26.38 -3.14 -26.27
CA ALA A 15 -26.45 -3.52 -24.85
C ALA A 15 -25.10 -4.16 -24.41
N PRO A 16 -24.57 -3.80 -23.23
CA PRO A 16 -23.28 -4.33 -22.76
C PRO A 16 -23.35 -5.85 -22.65
N ARG A 17 -22.36 -6.53 -23.21
CA ARG A 17 -22.29 -7.99 -23.17
C ARG A 17 -22.05 -8.46 -21.72
N ALA A 18 -22.59 -9.61 -21.36
CA ALA A 18 -22.42 -10.22 -20.02
C ALA A 18 -20.94 -10.38 -19.61
N THR A 19 -20.04 -10.48 -20.58
CA THR A 19 -18.58 -10.46 -20.37
C THR A 19 -18.07 -9.10 -19.88
N ASP A 20 -18.62 -7.99 -20.40
CA ASP A 20 -18.17 -6.64 -20.01
C ASP A 20 -18.58 -6.30 -18.57
N THR A 21 -19.77 -6.75 -18.14
CA THR A 21 -20.23 -6.59 -16.76
C THR A 21 -19.43 -7.43 -15.76
N ARG A 22 -19.03 -8.65 -16.14
CA ARG A 22 -18.16 -9.49 -15.30
C ARG A 22 -16.76 -8.91 -15.14
N THR A 23 -16.18 -8.38 -16.21
CA THR A 23 -14.84 -7.77 -16.18
C THR A 23 -14.84 -6.48 -15.36
N ALA A 24 -15.87 -5.64 -15.49
CA ALA A 24 -16.04 -4.43 -14.69
C ALA A 24 -16.21 -4.74 -13.19
N ALA A 25 -17.02 -5.75 -12.85
CA ALA A 25 -17.23 -6.19 -11.46
C ALA A 25 -15.95 -6.77 -10.84
N ALA A 26 -15.17 -7.54 -11.59
CA ALA A 26 -13.88 -8.08 -11.15
C ALA A 26 -12.84 -6.96 -10.93
N SER A 27 -12.84 -5.93 -11.78
CA SER A 27 -12.01 -4.73 -11.62
C SER A 27 -12.38 -3.95 -10.37
N GLY A 28 -13.68 -3.77 -10.09
CA GLY A 28 -14.15 -3.09 -8.88
C GLY A 28 -13.73 -3.80 -7.60
N LYS A 29 -13.84 -5.13 -7.54
CA LYS A 29 -13.43 -5.94 -6.37
C LYS A 29 -11.93 -5.82 -6.10
N LYS A 30 -11.08 -5.83 -7.13
CA LYS A 30 -9.62 -5.64 -6.99
C LYS A 30 -9.27 -4.27 -6.43
N LEU A 31 -9.92 -3.22 -6.92
CA LEU A 31 -9.73 -1.85 -6.41
C LEU A 31 -10.13 -1.74 -4.93
N TRP A 32 -11.25 -2.34 -4.55
CA TRP A 32 -11.72 -2.35 -3.16
C TRP A 32 -10.76 -3.10 -2.24
N ALA A 33 -10.33 -4.29 -2.62
CA ALA A 33 -9.33 -5.06 -1.89
C ALA A 33 -8.02 -4.27 -1.71
N GLY A 34 -7.54 -3.62 -2.77
CA GLY A 34 -6.36 -2.77 -2.72
C GLY A 34 -6.51 -1.58 -1.77
N ARG A 35 -7.68 -0.94 -1.73
CA ARG A 35 -7.97 0.15 -0.80
C ARG A 35 -8.02 -0.32 0.66
N ILE A 36 -8.64 -1.47 0.92
CA ILE A 36 -8.69 -2.06 2.27
C ILE A 36 -7.28 -2.40 2.75
N MET A 37 -6.48 -3.10 1.95
CA MET A 37 -5.10 -3.45 2.31
C MET A 37 -4.26 -2.21 2.61
N SER A 38 -4.32 -1.19 1.74
CA SER A 38 -3.62 0.07 1.96
C SER A 38 -4.13 0.81 3.19
N GLY A 39 -5.45 0.83 3.41
CA GLY A 39 -6.06 1.47 4.58
C GLY A 39 -5.63 0.82 5.88
N LEU A 40 -5.59 -0.52 5.94
CA LEU A 40 -5.09 -1.26 7.11
C LEU A 40 -3.62 -0.96 7.39
N ALA A 41 -2.78 -0.95 6.34
CA ALA A 41 -1.36 -0.60 6.49
C ALA A 41 -1.19 0.83 7.00
N ILE A 42 -1.91 1.81 6.42
CA ILE A 42 -1.86 3.21 6.83
C ILE A 42 -2.30 3.35 8.29
N LEU A 43 -3.44 2.76 8.67
CA LEU A 43 -3.98 2.85 10.03
C LEU A 43 -3.00 2.28 11.06
N PHE A 44 -2.46 1.10 10.79
CA PHE A 44 -1.50 0.44 11.68
C PHE A 44 -0.22 1.27 11.83
N LEU A 45 0.40 1.69 10.73
CA LEU A 45 1.66 2.43 10.75
C LEU A 45 1.50 3.86 11.28
N ALA A 46 0.35 4.51 11.02
CA ALA A 46 0.06 5.81 11.58
C ALA A 46 -0.11 5.73 13.12
N PHE A 47 -0.79 4.69 13.61
CA PHE A 47 -0.89 4.44 15.05
C PHE A 47 0.49 4.25 15.68
N ASP A 48 1.35 3.44 15.07
CA ASP A 48 2.71 3.21 15.55
C ASP A 48 3.56 4.50 15.51
N ALA A 49 3.43 5.30 14.43
CA ALA A 49 4.12 6.59 14.33
C ALA A 49 3.68 7.56 15.44
N VAL A 50 2.37 7.70 15.64
CA VAL A 50 1.82 8.59 16.69
C VAL A 50 2.26 8.14 18.08
N ALA A 51 2.24 6.84 18.35
CA ALA A 51 2.69 6.28 19.63
C ALA A 51 4.17 6.60 19.91
N LYS A 52 5.02 6.58 18.87
CA LYS A 52 6.44 7.01 18.97
C LYS A 52 6.59 8.50 19.18
N LEU A 53 5.79 9.33 18.51
CA LEU A 53 5.82 10.79 18.66
C LEU A 53 5.36 11.21 20.05
N LEU A 54 4.33 10.57 20.59
CA LEU A 54 3.84 10.80 21.95
C LEU A 54 4.76 10.16 23.01
N ARG A 55 5.79 9.42 22.60
CA ARG A 55 6.75 8.77 23.49
C ARG A 55 6.07 7.91 24.54
N LEU A 56 5.05 7.14 24.14
CA LEU A 56 4.33 6.27 25.07
C LEU A 56 5.27 5.27 25.73
N ALA A 57 5.11 5.05 27.03
CA ALA A 57 6.01 4.20 27.82
C ALA A 57 6.23 2.81 27.20
N PRO A 58 5.19 2.07 26.75
CA PRO A 58 5.40 0.75 26.13
C PRO A 58 6.27 0.79 24.85
N VAL A 59 6.17 1.90 24.08
CA VAL A 59 6.93 2.06 22.83
C VAL A 59 8.39 2.38 23.13
N ILE A 60 8.67 3.20 24.16
CA ILE A 60 10.02 3.48 24.61
C ILE A 60 10.67 2.22 25.16
N GLU A 61 9.97 1.48 26.03
CA GLU A 61 10.45 0.23 26.62
C GLU A 61 10.76 -0.81 25.53
N GLY A 62 9.84 -1.04 24.58
CA GLY A 62 10.05 -1.95 23.47
C GLY A 62 11.25 -1.53 22.58
N SER A 63 11.40 -0.22 22.34
CA SER A 63 12.52 0.29 21.55
C SER A 63 13.86 0.14 22.28
N THR A 64 13.90 0.34 23.59
CA THR A 64 15.12 0.15 24.40
C THR A 64 15.53 -1.32 24.52
N GLN A 65 14.56 -2.23 24.60
CA GLN A 65 14.81 -3.68 24.51
C GLN A 65 15.43 -4.08 23.17
N LEU A 66 15.09 -3.37 22.10
CA LEU A 66 15.70 -3.52 20.77
C LEU A 66 17.06 -2.83 20.64
N GLY A 67 17.57 -2.19 21.72
CA GLY A 67 18.86 -1.52 21.75
C GLY A 67 18.85 -0.09 21.22
N TYR A 68 17.71 0.53 21.02
CA TYR A 68 17.59 1.94 20.65
C TYR A 68 17.56 2.82 21.90
N PRO A 69 18.37 3.89 22.00
CA PRO A 69 18.21 4.86 23.08
C PRO A 69 16.86 5.57 22.96
N ALA A 70 16.23 5.90 24.10
CA ALA A 70 14.93 6.57 24.15
C ALA A 70 14.89 7.89 23.36
N SER A 71 16.05 8.57 23.19
CA SER A 71 16.18 9.82 22.45
C SER A 71 15.85 9.69 20.95
N VAL A 72 16.11 8.53 20.34
CA VAL A 72 15.89 8.33 18.89
C VAL A 72 14.47 7.91 18.55
N VAL A 73 13.67 7.49 19.53
CA VAL A 73 12.29 6.99 19.30
C VAL A 73 11.42 8.05 18.61
N PHE A 74 11.54 9.31 19.04
CA PHE A 74 10.82 10.42 18.40
C PHE A 74 11.22 10.57 16.92
N GLY A 75 12.52 10.55 16.61
CA GLY A 75 13.02 10.62 15.22
C GLY A 75 12.49 9.48 14.35
N LEU A 76 12.46 8.25 14.88
CA LEU A 76 11.87 7.10 14.18
C LEU A 76 10.37 7.31 13.92
N GLY A 77 9.65 7.91 14.87
CA GLY A 77 8.24 8.29 14.71
C GLY A 77 8.03 9.31 13.59
N VAL A 78 8.89 10.33 13.51
CA VAL A 78 8.82 11.36 12.44
C VAL A 78 9.06 10.73 11.07
N ILE A 79 10.11 9.91 10.92
CA ILE A 79 10.43 9.24 9.65
C ILE A 79 9.27 8.34 9.22
N LEU A 80 8.70 7.57 10.15
CA LEU A 80 7.57 6.71 9.88
C LEU A 80 6.34 7.52 9.46
N LEU A 81 5.99 8.58 10.19
CA LEU A 81 4.84 9.43 9.88
C LEU A 81 4.95 10.07 8.49
N VAL A 82 6.11 10.66 8.16
CA VAL A 82 6.36 11.25 6.84
C VAL A 82 6.20 10.19 5.75
N SER A 83 6.73 9.00 5.96
CA SER A 83 6.61 7.89 5.01
C SER A 83 5.15 7.46 4.81
N VAL A 84 4.37 7.37 5.89
CA VAL A 84 2.94 7.02 5.84
C VAL A 84 2.13 8.11 5.13
N ILE A 85 2.36 9.38 5.43
CA ILE A 85 1.68 10.49 4.73
C ILE A 85 2.00 10.46 3.24
N THR A 86 3.27 10.28 2.87
CA THR A 86 3.71 10.17 1.47
C THR A 86 3.03 8.99 0.78
N TYR A 87 2.84 7.85 1.46
CA TYR A 87 2.14 6.69 0.93
C TYR A 87 0.62 6.91 0.80
N ALA A 88 0.01 7.66 1.71
CA ALA A 88 -1.42 7.94 1.71
C ALA A 88 -1.86 8.84 0.55
N ILE A 89 -0.98 9.74 0.09
CA ILE A 89 -1.24 10.63 -1.05
C ILE A 89 -1.09 9.85 -2.37
N PRO A 90 -2.14 9.77 -3.20
CA PRO A 90 -2.09 8.95 -4.43
C PRO A 90 -0.95 9.32 -5.40
N ALA A 91 -0.59 10.60 -5.48
CA ALA A 91 0.46 11.07 -6.38
C ALA A 91 1.86 10.60 -5.97
N THR A 92 2.10 10.40 -4.67
CA THR A 92 3.40 10.02 -4.08
C THR A 92 3.40 8.63 -3.46
N SER A 93 2.33 7.86 -3.65
CA SER A 93 2.14 6.57 -2.98
C SER A 93 3.26 5.55 -3.27
N VAL A 94 3.81 5.54 -4.48
CA VAL A 94 4.96 4.66 -4.83
C VAL A 94 6.21 5.07 -4.04
N LEU A 95 6.50 6.38 -3.98
CA LEU A 95 7.61 6.90 -3.18
C LEU A 95 7.43 6.56 -1.70
N GLY A 96 6.22 6.74 -1.16
CA GLY A 96 5.89 6.35 0.20
C GLY A 96 6.10 4.86 0.46
N ALA A 97 5.72 3.98 -0.48
CA ALA A 97 5.96 2.54 -0.38
C ALA A 97 7.46 2.21 -0.34
N ILE A 98 8.29 2.91 -1.11
CA ILE A 98 9.76 2.74 -1.10
C ILE A 98 10.32 3.17 0.27
N LEU A 99 9.92 4.33 0.79
CA LEU A 99 10.36 4.81 2.10
C LEU A 99 9.96 3.84 3.22
N LEU A 100 8.72 3.36 3.20
CA LEU A 100 8.22 2.36 4.14
C LEU A 100 8.97 1.04 4.02
N THR A 101 9.38 0.62 2.82
CA THR A 101 10.21 -0.59 2.63
C THR A 101 11.56 -0.43 3.31
N GLY A 102 12.20 0.73 3.19
CA GLY A 102 13.44 1.03 3.90
C GLY A 102 13.27 0.98 5.42
N TYR A 103 12.21 1.61 5.94
CA TYR A 103 11.89 1.59 7.37
C TYR A 103 11.64 0.17 7.90
N LEU A 104 10.81 -0.62 7.20
CA LEU A 104 10.50 -2.00 7.57
C LEU A 104 11.72 -2.91 7.45
N GLY A 105 12.59 -2.69 6.46
CA GLY A 105 13.88 -3.37 6.34
C GLY A 105 14.79 -3.12 7.53
N GLY A 106 14.85 -1.89 8.02
CA GLY A 106 15.54 -1.54 9.26
C GLY A 106 14.96 -2.27 10.49
N ALA A 107 13.63 -2.38 10.56
CA ALA A 107 12.97 -3.14 11.63
C ALA A 107 13.32 -4.63 11.57
N ILE A 108 13.31 -5.26 10.39
CA ILE A 108 13.73 -6.66 10.21
C ILE A 108 15.18 -6.86 10.69
N ALA A 109 16.10 -6.02 10.22
CA ALA A 109 17.51 -6.09 10.60
C ALA A 109 17.70 -5.97 12.12
N THR A 110 16.92 -5.10 12.76
CA THR A 110 16.92 -4.94 14.22
C THR A 110 16.46 -6.20 14.93
N HIS A 111 15.34 -6.78 14.53
CA HIS A 111 14.82 -8.01 15.13
C HIS A 111 15.76 -9.21 14.95
N VAL A 112 16.39 -9.33 13.77
CA VAL A 112 17.43 -10.36 13.53
C VAL A 112 18.62 -10.16 14.47
N ARG A 113 19.10 -8.92 14.62
CA ARG A 113 20.26 -8.59 15.46
C ARG A 113 20.06 -8.98 16.93
N VAL A 114 18.85 -8.80 17.46
CA VAL A 114 18.55 -9.13 18.87
C VAL A 114 18.04 -10.55 19.06
N GLY A 115 17.96 -11.36 18.00
CA GLY A 115 17.54 -12.76 18.07
C GLY A 115 16.06 -12.98 18.38
N ASN A 116 15.20 -12.04 17.98
CA ASN A 116 13.76 -12.16 18.21
C ASN A 116 13.14 -13.33 17.42
N PRO A 117 12.01 -13.90 17.89
CA PRO A 117 11.33 -15.00 17.20
C PRO A 117 11.00 -14.65 15.74
N LEU A 118 11.28 -15.62 14.83
CA LEU A 118 11.19 -15.40 13.39
C LEU A 118 9.79 -14.98 12.95
N PHE A 119 8.76 -15.77 13.27
CA PHE A 119 7.42 -15.58 12.73
C PHE A 119 6.63 -14.42 13.35
N SER A 120 6.83 -14.15 14.63
CA SER A 120 6.05 -13.14 15.35
C SER A 120 6.65 -11.73 15.29
N HIS A 121 7.97 -11.60 15.21
CA HIS A 121 8.66 -10.32 15.28
C HIS A 121 9.45 -10.02 14.00
N THR A 122 10.31 -10.95 13.57
CA THR A 122 11.21 -10.71 12.42
C THR A 122 10.45 -10.63 11.09
N LEU A 123 9.46 -11.50 10.88
CA LEU A 123 8.66 -11.51 9.64
C LEU A 123 7.46 -10.56 9.69
N PHE A 124 7.11 -10.02 10.85
CA PHE A 124 5.98 -9.09 10.98
C PHE A 124 6.07 -7.88 10.04
N PRO A 125 7.23 -7.21 9.90
CA PRO A 125 7.37 -6.12 8.93
C PRO A 125 7.16 -6.58 7.47
N ILE A 126 7.44 -7.84 7.11
CA ILE A 126 7.16 -8.39 5.79
C ILE A 126 5.66 -8.49 5.55
N TYR A 127 4.87 -8.90 6.55
CA TYR A 127 3.40 -8.95 6.42
C TYR A 127 2.83 -7.55 6.18
N VAL A 128 3.37 -6.53 6.84
CA VAL A 128 3.01 -5.13 6.60
C VAL A 128 3.43 -4.69 5.19
N ALA A 129 4.63 -5.06 4.74
CA ALA A 129 5.10 -4.76 3.37
C ALA A 129 4.20 -5.39 2.30
N ILE A 130 3.69 -6.60 2.52
CA ILE A 130 2.71 -7.26 1.63
C ILE A 130 1.42 -6.43 1.55
N LEU A 131 0.93 -5.89 2.67
CA LEU A 131 -0.25 -5.01 2.67
C LEU A 131 0.01 -3.72 1.88
N ILE A 132 1.18 -3.11 2.04
CA ILE A 132 1.58 -1.88 1.34
C ILE A 132 1.67 -2.12 -0.16
N TRP A 133 2.51 -3.04 -0.59
CA TRP A 133 2.78 -3.30 -2.01
C TRP A 133 1.61 -4.00 -2.70
N GLY A 134 0.97 -4.97 -2.04
CA GLY A 134 -0.22 -5.65 -2.55
C GLY A 134 -1.39 -4.68 -2.71
N GLY A 135 -1.63 -3.83 -1.71
CA GLY A 135 -2.65 -2.79 -1.78
C GLY A 135 -2.39 -1.80 -2.91
N LEU A 136 -1.14 -1.37 -3.09
CA LEU A 136 -0.74 -0.46 -4.15
C LEU A 136 -0.87 -1.11 -5.53
N TYR A 137 -0.38 -2.33 -5.69
CA TYR A 137 -0.45 -3.10 -6.93
C TYR A 137 -1.90 -3.31 -7.41
N LEU A 138 -2.82 -3.60 -6.48
CA LEU A 138 -4.22 -3.81 -6.83
C LEU A 138 -4.95 -2.52 -7.23
N ARG A 139 -4.58 -1.37 -6.67
CA ARG A 139 -5.26 -0.08 -6.92
C ARG A 139 -4.61 0.80 -7.98
N ASP A 140 -3.32 0.59 -8.31
CA ASP A 140 -2.56 1.43 -9.25
C ASP A 140 -2.25 0.70 -10.55
N ALA A 141 -2.90 1.14 -11.65
CA ALA A 141 -2.69 0.56 -12.97
C ALA A 141 -1.29 0.90 -13.54
N ARG A 142 -0.70 2.06 -13.16
CA ARG A 142 0.64 2.46 -13.61
C ARG A 142 1.70 1.56 -13.02
N LEU A 143 1.58 1.23 -11.73
CA LEU A 143 2.51 0.29 -11.08
C LEU A 143 2.45 -1.09 -11.72
N ARG A 144 1.25 -1.57 -12.07
CA ARG A 144 1.08 -2.85 -12.78
C ARG A 144 1.73 -2.87 -14.16
N ALA A 145 1.79 -1.73 -14.83
CA ALA A 145 2.45 -1.62 -16.15
C ALA A 145 3.98 -1.68 -16.03
N ILE A 146 4.54 -1.17 -14.92
CA ILE A 146 5.99 -1.14 -14.67
C ILE A 146 6.49 -2.47 -14.08
N ILE A 147 5.68 -3.12 -13.24
CA ILE A 147 5.98 -4.42 -12.62
C ILE A 147 5.01 -5.47 -13.19
N PRO A 148 5.20 -5.93 -14.44
CA PRO A 148 4.37 -6.97 -15.01
C PRO A 148 4.72 -8.29 -14.34
N LEU A 149 3.88 -8.76 -13.43
CA LEU A 149 3.92 -10.16 -12.99
C LEU A 149 3.44 -10.99 -14.17
N ARG A 150 4.38 -11.55 -14.96
CA ARG A 150 4.06 -12.47 -16.04
C ARG A 150 3.42 -13.72 -15.44
N VAL A 151 2.13 -13.88 -15.65
CA VAL A 151 1.51 -15.20 -15.61
C VAL A 151 1.94 -15.88 -16.91
N ARG A 152 2.79 -16.89 -16.84
CA ARG A 152 3.06 -17.79 -17.97
C ARG A 152 1.79 -18.60 -18.18
N ASP A 153 1.15 -18.37 -19.33
CA ASP A 153 0.18 -19.31 -19.89
C ASP A 153 0.88 -20.62 -20.26
#